data_a282f3d7de951edf011e50dbaa042e22
#
_entry.id   a282f3d7de951edf011e50dbaa042e22
#
_cell.length_a   1.000
_cell.length_b   1.000
_cell.length_c   1.000
_cell.angle_alpha   90.00
_cell.angle_beta   90.00
_cell.angle_gamma   90.00
#
_symmetry.space_group_name_H-M   'P 1'
#
loop_
_entity.id
_entity.type
_entity.pdbx_description
1 polymer ?
#
loop_
_entity_poly.entity_id
_entity_poly.type
_entity_poly.pdbx_seq_one_letter_code
_entity_poly.pdbx_strand_id
1 'polypeptide(L)'
;MFANADIVISAWDGARLVGVSRALTDYSYCCYLSDLAVDVAYQKHGIGQELIRRTQSIIGEEVSLILMSAPGAMAYYPKIGFALADNAYVIRRKR
;
A
#
# COMPACT_ATOMS: atom_id res chain seq x y z
N MET A 1 -8.21 13.69 3.43
CA MET A 1 -7.87 12.30 3.12
C MET A 1 -6.57 11.85 3.77
N PHE A 2 -5.44 12.47 3.44
CA PHE A 2 -4.18 12.08 4.08
C PHE A 2 -4.15 12.39 5.57
N ALA A 3 -4.91 13.37 6.02
CA ALA A 3 -4.97 13.72 7.43
C ALA A 3 -5.51 12.61 8.34
N ASN A 4 -6.24 11.63 7.76
CA ASN A 4 -6.81 10.51 8.52
C ASN A 4 -5.98 9.24 8.41
N ALA A 5 -4.87 9.27 7.68
CA ALA A 5 -4.00 8.11 7.56
C ALA A 5 -3.01 8.07 8.72
N ASP A 6 -2.71 6.87 9.21
CA ASP A 6 -1.73 6.69 10.28
C ASP A 6 -0.31 6.70 9.74
N ILE A 7 -0.12 6.21 8.52
CA ILE A 7 1.19 6.13 7.89
C ILE A 7 1.08 6.70 6.47
N VAL A 8 1.89 7.71 6.18
CA VAL A 8 2.01 8.27 4.83
C VAL A 8 3.49 8.28 4.48
N ILE A 9 3.84 7.64 3.37
CA ILE A 9 5.22 7.60 2.88
C ILE A 9 5.21 8.16 1.47
N SER A 10 6.15 9.07 1.20
CA SER A 10 6.26 9.70 -0.11
C SER A 10 7.65 9.48 -0.69
N ALA A 11 7.71 9.35 -2.01
CA ALA A 11 8.95 9.20 -2.76
C ALA A 11 9.12 10.40 -3.66
N TRP A 12 10.34 10.94 -3.70
CA TRP A 12 10.63 12.18 -4.41
C TRP A 12 11.83 12.01 -5.33
N ASP A 13 11.77 12.67 -6.47
CA ASP A 13 12.91 12.86 -7.35
C ASP A 13 13.20 14.36 -7.36
N GLY A 14 14.18 14.79 -6.57
CA GLY A 14 14.38 16.22 -6.34
C GLY A 14 13.16 16.85 -5.70
N ALA A 15 12.56 17.83 -6.36
CA ALA A 15 11.34 18.51 -5.90
C ALA A 15 10.06 17.88 -6.45
N ARG A 16 10.16 16.80 -7.24
CA ARG A 16 9.01 16.15 -7.86
C ARG A 16 8.55 14.96 -7.03
N LEU A 17 7.28 14.96 -6.65
CA LEU A 17 6.66 13.82 -5.97
C LEU A 17 6.41 12.72 -7.02
N VAL A 18 6.99 11.54 -6.81
CA VAL A 18 6.91 10.45 -7.78
C VAL A 18 6.19 9.22 -7.25
N GLY A 19 5.93 9.15 -5.95
CA GLY A 19 5.19 8.03 -5.38
C GLY A 19 4.68 8.35 -4.00
N VAL A 20 3.60 7.67 -3.61
CA VAL A 20 3.01 7.83 -2.29
C VAL A 20 2.31 6.54 -1.88
N SER A 21 2.40 6.20 -0.60
CA SER A 21 1.55 5.18 0.01
C SER A 21 0.87 5.77 1.23
N ARG A 22 -0.35 5.27 1.49
CA ARG A 22 -1.16 5.69 2.61
C ARG A 22 -1.76 4.46 3.27
N ALA A 23 -1.63 4.35 4.59
CA ALA A 23 -2.07 3.17 5.32
C ALA A 23 -2.74 3.55 6.64
N LEU A 24 -3.67 2.70 7.05
CA LEU A 24 -4.38 2.80 8.32
C LEU A 24 -4.06 1.54 9.12
N THR A 25 -3.65 1.68 10.37
CA THR A 25 -3.22 0.53 11.17
C THR A 25 -3.59 0.70 12.63
N ASP A 26 -3.87 -0.42 13.30
CA ASP A 26 -4.02 -0.47 14.75
C ASP A 26 -2.69 -0.77 15.46
N TYR A 27 -1.61 -0.96 14.71
CA TYR A 27 -0.27 -1.29 15.20
C TYR A 27 -0.20 -2.59 16.00
N SER A 28 -1.25 -3.41 15.95
CA SER A 28 -1.32 -4.64 16.73
C SER A 28 -1.56 -5.86 15.87
N TYR A 29 -2.50 -5.78 14.95
CA TYR A 29 -2.94 -6.94 14.20
C TYR A 29 -2.96 -6.71 12.70
N CYS A 30 -3.47 -5.55 12.26
CA CYS A 30 -3.81 -5.34 10.86
C CYS A 30 -3.48 -3.92 10.42
N CYS A 31 -2.93 -3.80 9.22
CA CYS A 31 -2.69 -2.54 8.54
C CYS A 31 -3.33 -2.61 7.17
N TYR A 32 -4.20 -1.65 6.86
CA TYR A 32 -4.84 -1.55 5.56
C TYR A 32 -4.11 -0.53 4.70
N LEU A 33 -3.50 -1.00 3.62
CA LEU A 33 -2.88 -0.13 2.62
C LEU A 33 -3.98 0.42 1.73
N SER A 34 -4.39 1.65 1.98
CA SER A 34 -5.52 2.24 1.29
C SER A 34 -5.14 2.85 -0.06
N ASP A 35 -3.91 3.34 -0.17
CA ASP A 35 -3.43 3.92 -1.42
C ASP A 35 -1.97 3.56 -1.66
N LEU A 36 -1.67 3.21 -2.89
CA LEU A 36 -0.31 3.06 -3.39
C LEU A 36 -0.30 3.61 -4.82
N ALA A 37 0.42 4.68 -5.03
CA ALA A 37 0.48 5.33 -6.34
C ALA A 37 1.92 5.69 -6.68
N VAL A 38 2.31 5.39 -7.92
CA VAL A 38 3.62 5.74 -8.46
C VAL A 38 3.40 6.42 -9.80
N ASP A 39 4.06 7.56 -10.01
CA ASP A 39 4.02 8.28 -11.29
C ASP A 39 4.36 7.32 -12.42
N VAL A 40 3.58 7.35 -13.50
CA VAL A 40 3.73 6.40 -14.61
C VAL A 40 5.14 6.44 -15.20
N ALA A 41 5.78 7.61 -15.21
CA ALA A 41 7.15 7.77 -15.72
C ALA A 41 8.19 7.09 -14.85
N TYR A 42 7.83 6.74 -13.60
CA TYR A 42 8.74 6.13 -12.61
C TYR A 42 8.36 4.70 -12.26
N GLN A 43 7.35 4.14 -12.89
CA GLN A 43 6.98 2.75 -12.68
C GLN A 43 8.10 1.83 -13.21
N LYS A 44 8.16 0.62 -12.65
CA LYS A 44 9.19 -0.39 -12.97
C LYS A 44 10.59 -0.06 -12.43
N HIS A 45 10.68 0.91 -11.53
CA HIS A 45 11.93 1.25 -10.84
C HIS A 45 11.95 0.77 -9.38
N GLY A 46 10.95 -0.02 -8.97
CA GLY A 46 10.90 -0.56 -7.61
C GLY A 46 10.40 0.41 -6.55
N ILE A 47 9.86 1.56 -6.94
CA ILE A 47 9.39 2.57 -5.97
C ILE A 47 8.19 2.05 -5.19
N GLY A 48 7.22 1.42 -5.85
CA GLY A 48 6.05 0.85 -5.17
C GLY A 48 6.45 -0.22 -4.16
N GLN A 49 7.37 -1.09 -4.53
CA GLN A 49 7.86 -2.13 -3.64
C GLN A 49 8.61 -1.54 -2.44
N GLU A 50 9.39 -0.48 -2.65
CA GLU A 50 10.10 0.21 -1.58
C GLU A 50 9.14 0.90 -0.61
N LEU A 51 8.06 1.52 -1.13
CA LEU A 51 7.03 2.13 -0.29
C LEU A 51 6.38 1.08 0.62
N ILE A 52 6.07 -0.08 0.07
CA ILE A 52 5.51 -1.21 0.82
C ILE A 52 6.49 -1.71 1.86
N ARG A 53 7.76 -1.87 1.49
CA ARG A 53 8.81 -2.32 2.41
C ARG A 53 8.94 -1.37 3.61
N ARG A 54 8.89 -0.08 3.36
CA ARG A 54 8.98 0.92 4.45
C ARG A 54 7.75 0.90 5.33
N THR A 55 6.57 0.67 4.76
CA THR A 55 5.35 0.49 5.54
C THR A 55 5.46 -0.73 6.45
N GLN A 56 5.93 -1.85 5.92
CA GLN A 56 6.15 -3.06 6.70
C GLN A 56 7.17 -2.85 7.83
N SER A 57 8.20 -2.08 7.57
CA SER A 57 9.22 -1.75 8.56
C SER A 57 8.62 -0.99 9.74
N ILE A 58 7.66 -0.11 9.48
CA ILE A 58 7.01 0.69 10.49
C ILE A 58 6.04 -0.15 11.33
N ILE A 59 5.23 -0.99 10.69
CA ILE A 59 4.21 -1.78 11.39
C ILE A 59 4.76 -3.02 12.09
N GLY A 60 5.90 -3.55 11.60
CA GLY A 60 6.54 -4.73 12.19
C GLY A 60 5.97 -6.04 11.68
N GLU A 61 6.61 -7.14 12.09
CA GLU A 61 6.32 -8.47 11.56
C GLU A 61 5.02 -9.08 12.11
N GLU A 62 4.51 -8.56 13.21
CA GLU A 62 3.32 -9.12 13.86
C GLU A 62 2.02 -8.52 13.31
N VAL A 63 2.10 -7.54 12.42
CA VAL A 63 0.96 -6.87 11.84
C VAL A 63 0.82 -7.27 10.38
N SER A 64 -0.35 -7.77 10.01
CA SER A 64 -0.65 -8.14 8.62
C SER A 64 -0.89 -6.91 7.79
N LEU A 65 -0.29 -6.86 6.60
CA LEU A 65 -0.53 -5.80 5.63
C LEU A 65 -1.55 -6.30 4.60
N ILE A 66 -2.68 -5.61 4.51
CA ILE A 66 -3.82 -6.00 3.68
C ILE A 66 -4.12 -4.89 2.70
N LEU A 67 -4.50 -5.24 1.48
CA LEU A 67 -4.97 -4.26 0.51
C LEU A 67 -6.09 -4.85 -0.34
N MET A 68 -6.85 -3.95 -0.97
CA MET A 68 -7.83 -4.30 -1.98
C MET A 68 -7.32 -3.78 -3.31
N SER A 69 -7.02 -4.69 -4.23
CA SER A 69 -6.42 -4.34 -5.50
C SER A 69 -7.45 -3.84 -6.51
N ALA A 70 -7.09 -2.82 -7.27
CA ALA A 70 -7.83 -2.50 -8.49
C ALA A 70 -7.73 -3.67 -9.46
N PRO A 71 -8.76 -3.92 -10.30
CA PRO A 71 -8.74 -5.08 -11.20
C PRO A 71 -7.49 -5.14 -12.09
N GLY A 72 -7.03 -4.00 -12.57
CA GLY A 72 -5.86 -3.94 -13.44
C GLY A 72 -4.53 -4.20 -12.74
N ALA A 73 -4.51 -4.23 -11.41
CA ALA A 73 -3.29 -4.42 -10.63
C ALA A 73 -3.22 -5.79 -9.96
N MET A 74 -4.16 -6.69 -10.23
CA MET A 74 -4.22 -8.00 -9.57
C MET A 74 -2.96 -8.83 -9.77
N ALA A 75 -2.32 -8.71 -10.93
CA ALA A 75 -1.11 -9.48 -11.23
C ALA A 75 0.15 -8.88 -10.63
N TYR A 76 0.11 -7.63 -10.19
CA TYR A 76 1.27 -6.93 -9.67
C TYR A 76 1.64 -7.39 -8.25
N TYR A 77 0.64 -7.50 -7.39
CA TYR A 77 0.90 -7.73 -5.96
C TYR A 77 1.54 -9.08 -5.64
N PRO A 78 1.16 -10.19 -6.29
CA PRO A 78 1.88 -11.44 -6.04
C PRO A 78 3.36 -11.35 -6.38
N LYS A 79 3.74 -10.55 -7.37
CA LYS A 79 5.14 -10.39 -7.77
C LYS A 79 6.00 -9.72 -6.72
N ILE A 80 5.38 -8.98 -5.80
CA ILE A 80 6.10 -8.23 -4.77
C ILE A 80 5.83 -8.77 -3.37
N GLY A 81 5.32 -9.99 -3.27
CA GLY A 81 5.26 -10.71 -2.02
C GLY A 81 3.89 -10.80 -1.36
N PHE A 82 2.84 -10.30 -1.99
CA PHE A 82 1.49 -10.45 -1.44
C PHE A 82 0.88 -11.79 -1.83
N ALA A 83 0.19 -12.41 -0.89
CA ALA A 83 -0.60 -13.61 -1.14
C ALA A 83 -2.07 -13.20 -1.27
N LEU A 84 -2.78 -13.86 -2.18
CA LEU A 84 -4.22 -13.65 -2.31
C LEU A 84 -4.92 -14.13 -1.05
N ALA A 85 -5.75 -13.28 -0.44
CA ALA A 85 -6.54 -13.65 0.72
C ALA A 85 -7.88 -14.23 0.24
N ASP A 86 -8.14 -15.48 0.56
CA ASP A 86 -9.37 -16.16 0.16
C ASP A 86 -10.38 -16.26 1.32
N ASN A 87 -10.08 -15.63 2.43
CA ASN A 87 -10.90 -15.66 3.64
C ASN A 87 -11.37 -14.26 4.06
N ALA A 88 -11.36 -13.29 3.15
CA ALA A 88 -11.74 -11.93 3.45
C ALA A 88 -13.15 -11.66 2.95
N TYR A 89 -13.93 -10.93 3.74
CA TYR A 89 -15.28 -10.50 3.41
C TYR A 89 -15.35 -8.99 3.39
N VAL A 90 -16.20 -8.45 2.55
CA VAL A 90 -16.39 -7.01 2.46
C VAL A 90 -17.87 -6.68 2.26
N ILE A 91 -18.31 -5.62 2.94
CA ILE A 91 -19.59 -4.99 2.62
C ILE A 91 -19.23 -3.70 1.89
N ARG A 92 -19.57 -3.64 0.62
CA ARG A 92 -19.18 -2.50 -0.19
C ARG A 92 -20.06 -1.30 0.13
N ARG A 93 -19.45 -0.12 0.09
CA ARG A 93 -20.19 1.13 0.26
C ARG A 93 -21.17 1.31 -0.88
N LYS A 94 -22.28 1.99 -0.60
CA LYS A 94 -23.35 2.18 -1.58
C LYS A 94 -23.15 3.39 -2.48
N ARG A 95 -22.13 4.18 -2.23
CA ARG A 95 -21.81 5.37 -3.05
C ARG A 95 -20.31 5.58 -3.12
#